data_54f9f5a9022aa4ad20ee82de742d32a9
#
_entry.id   54f9f5a9022aa4ad20ee82de742d32a9
#
_cell.length_a   1.000
_cell.length_b   1.000
_cell.length_c   1.000
_cell.angle_alpha   90.00
_cell.angle_beta   90.00
_cell.angle_gamma   90.00
#
_symmetry.space_group_name_H-M   'P 1'
#
loop_
_entity.id
_entity.type
_entity.pdbx_description
1 polymer ?
#
loop_
_entity_poly.entity_id
_entity_poly.type
_entity_poly.pdbx_seq_one_letter_code
_entity_poly.pdbx_strand_id
1 'polypeptide(L)'
;MLRGKTALITGASRGIGRAIALLYAEHGCNVAFTYIYENQEAEELTNLLLSKGIQVLCIQSDAADFEAAHSVVKQVVDTFGRLDILVCNAGISQDTLLMRMNEQQWDDVLNVNLKSVFNYCHAATPQMMRQRGGSIIAMSSVVGIGGNAGQTNYAASKAGIIGFIKSLSKELGSRNIRANAIAPGFILTDMTLALPENTRAEMIKMIPMRRCGEAAEVAKVALFLASDLSSYVSGQVISVNGAMG
;
A
#
# COMPACT_ATOMS: atom_id res chain seq x y z
N MET A 1 9.84 -16.90 -3.82
CA MET A 1 10.37 -15.66 -4.45
C MET A 1 10.94 -14.70 -3.41
N LEU A 2 10.38 -14.68 -2.18
CA LEU A 2 10.78 -13.73 -1.12
C LEU A 2 11.42 -14.39 0.10
N ARG A 3 11.89 -15.64 -0.02
CA ARG A 3 12.47 -16.39 1.10
C ARG A 3 13.63 -15.62 1.74
N GLY A 4 13.58 -15.44 3.07
CA GLY A 4 14.58 -14.72 3.85
C GLY A 4 14.53 -13.20 3.73
N LYS A 5 13.54 -12.64 3.01
CA LYS A 5 13.24 -11.20 2.98
C LYS A 5 12.25 -10.85 4.09
N THR A 6 12.24 -9.59 4.50
CA THR A 6 11.30 -9.00 5.46
C THR A 6 10.52 -7.88 4.81
N ALA A 7 9.20 -7.94 4.92
CA ALA A 7 8.30 -6.90 4.45
C ALA A 7 7.61 -6.19 5.61
N LEU A 8 7.43 -4.87 5.50
CA LEU A 8 6.52 -4.07 6.30
C LEU A 8 5.37 -3.59 5.42
N ILE A 9 4.13 -3.86 5.83
CA ILE A 9 2.92 -3.51 5.09
C ILE A 9 2.02 -2.67 5.99
N THR A 10 1.73 -1.43 5.60
CA THR A 10 0.87 -0.55 6.40
C THR A 10 -0.62 -0.80 6.10
N GLY A 11 -1.46 -0.82 7.15
CA GLY A 11 -2.90 -1.01 7.01
C GLY A 11 -3.28 -2.36 6.40
N ALA A 12 -2.70 -3.46 6.90
CA ALA A 12 -2.84 -4.77 6.28
C ALA A 12 -3.85 -5.72 6.95
N SER A 13 -4.61 -5.29 7.97
CA SER A 13 -5.59 -6.17 8.61
C SER A 13 -6.66 -6.68 7.63
N ARG A 14 -6.98 -5.91 6.58
CA ARG A 14 -8.01 -6.24 5.58
C ARG A 14 -7.63 -5.83 4.15
N GLY A 15 -8.49 -6.17 3.20
CA GLY A 15 -8.44 -5.69 1.81
C GLY A 15 -7.16 -6.05 1.07
N ILE A 16 -6.62 -5.09 0.33
CA ILE A 16 -5.42 -5.27 -0.50
C ILE A 16 -4.19 -5.58 0.35
N GLY A 17 -4.01 -4.88 1.48
CA GLY A 17 -2.89 -5.10 2.39
C GLY A 17 -2.84 -6.53 2.93
N ARG A 18 -4.01 -7.07 3.32
CA ARG A 18 -4.13 -8.47 3.78
C ARG A 18 -3.78 -9.46 2.68
N ALA A 19 -4.26 -9.23 1.46
CA ALA A 19 -3.95 -10.10 0.33
C ALA A 19 -2.44 -10.09 0.00
N ILE A 20 -1.78 -8.93 0.10
CA ILE A 20 -0.33 -8.80 -0.08
C ILE A 20 0.40 -9.57 1.02
N ALA A 21 0.02 -9.40 2.29
CA ALA A 21 0.64 -10.07 3.43
C ALA A 21 0.59 -11.60 3.28
N LEU A 22 -0.59 -12.14 2.94
CA LEU A 22 -0.79 -13.58 2.73
C LEU A 22 0.06 -14.10 1.57
N LEU A 23 0.05 -13.41 0.43
CA LEU A 23 0.84 -13.83 -0.73
C LEU A 23 2.35 -13.76 -0.47
N TYR A 24 2.83 -12.75 0.25
CA TYR A 24 4.24 -12.65 0.62
C TYR A 24 4.66 -13.78 1.56
N ALA A 25 3.81 -14.12 2.53
CA ALA A 25 4.04 -15.26 3.42
C ALA A 25 4.12 -16.60 2.66
N GLU A 26 3.26 -16.83 1.68
CA GLU A 26 3.29 -18.01 0.80
C GLU A 26 4.61 -18.12 0.01
N HIS A 27 5.27 -16.98 -0.23
CA HIS A 27 6.57 -16.91 -0.87
C HIS A 27 7.75 -16.89 0.11
N GLY A 28 7.51 -17.14 1.42
CA GLY A 28 8.53 -17.31 2.46
C GLY A 28 9.10 -15.99 3.00
N CYS A 29 8.35 -14.88 2.86
CA CYS A 29 8.71 -13.58 3.41
C CYS A 29 8.27 -13.47 4.87
N ASN A 30 9.14 -12.96 5.76
CA ASN A 30 8.71 -12.53 7.07
C ASN A 30 7.89 -11.24 6.94
N VAL A 31 6.80 -11.13 7.67
CA VAL A 31 5.84 -10.04 7.51
C VAL A 31 5.66 -9.28 8.82
N ALA A 32 5.98 -7.99 8.79
CA ALA A 32 5.44 -7.02 9.74
C ALA A 32 4.25 -6.32 9.10
N PHE A 33 3.21 -6.05 9.86
CA PHE A 33 2.10 -5.27 9.37
C PHE A 33 1.52 -4.35 10.44
N THR A 34 0.92 -3.23 9.99
CA THR A 34 0.25 -2.30 10.91
C THR A 34 -1.26 -2.32 10.71
N TYR A 35 -1.96 -1.96 11.76
CA TYR A 35 -3.40 -1.68 11.81
C TYR A 35 -3.64 -0.49 12.74
N ILE A 36 -4.79 0.20 12.62
CA ILE A 36 -5.07 1.39 13.44
C ILE A 36 -6.00 1.11 14.61
N TYR A 37 -7.05 0.32 14.41
CA TYR A 37 -8.00 -0.04 15.45
C TYR A 37 -7.87 -1.49 15.82
N GLU A 38 -7.97 -1.80 17.11
CA GLU A 38 -8.08 -3.19 17.58
C GLU A 38 -9.26 -3.86 16.88
N ASN A 39 -8.99 -4.95 16.22
CA ASN A 39 -10.00 -5.74 15.55
C ASN A 39 -9.56 -7.21 15.45
N GLN A 40 -10.55 -8.08 15.41
CA GLN A 40 -10.36 -9.51 15.24
C GLN A 40 -9.60 -9.85 13.94
N GLU A 41 -9.72 -9.03 12.89
CA GLU A 41 -9.08 -9.24 11.59
C GLU A 41 -7.54 -9.24 11.69
N ALA A 42 -6.95 -8.42 12.59
CA ALA A 42 -5.51 -8.38 12.79
C ALA A 42 -4.99 -9.66 13.47
N GLU A 43 -5.74 -10.20 14.44
CA GLU A 43 -5.42 -11.47 15.09
C GLU A 43 -5.57 -12.64 14.13
N GLU A 44 -6.66 -12.70 13.35
CA GLU A 44 -6.88 -13.70 12.33
C GLU A 44 -5.76 -13.71 11.29
N LEU A 45 -5.36 -12.53 10.81
CA LEU A 45 -4.25 -12.42 9.87
C LEU A 45 -2.94 -12.92 10.49
N THR A 46 -2.66 -12.53 11.73
CA THR A 46 -1.45 -12.98 12.44
C THR A 46 -1.41 -14.51 12.51
N ASN A 47 -2.50 -15.16 12.90
CA ASN A 47 -2.58 -16.62 12.99
C ASN A 47 -2.41 -17.29 11.62
N LEU A 48 -3.03 -16.74 10.57
CA LEU A 48 -2.88 -17.24 9.21
C LEU A 48 -1.43 -17.11 8.70
N LEU A 49 -0.76 -16.00 8.98
CA LEU A 49 0.63 -15.79 8.60
C LEU A 49 1.58 -16.75 9.35
N LEU A 50 1.39 -16.91 10.66
CA LEU A 50 2.15 -17.87 11.48
C LEU A 50 1.99 -19.31 10.97
N SER A 51 0.80 -19.69 10.51
CA SER A 51 0.55 -21.03 9.94
C SER A 51 1.34 -21.32 8.67
N LYS A 52 1.85 -20.28 7.98
CA LYS A 52 2.72 -20.41 6.81
C LYS A 52 4.20 -20.65 7.18
N GLY A 53 4.54 -20.70 8.48
CA GLY A 53 5.90 -20.98 8.97
C GLY A 53 6.87 -19.80 8.82
N ILE A 54 6.39 -18.58 8.75
CA ILE A 54 7.17 -17.34 8.73
C ILE A 54 7.15 -16.64 10.10
N GLN A 55 8.06 -15.69 10.30
CA GLN A 55 8.00 -14.79 11.44
C GLN A 55 7.02 -13.65 11.15
N VAL A 56 6.25 -13.23 12.16
CA VAL A 56 5.21 -12.21 12.04
C VAL A 56 5.35 -11.17 13.14
N LEU A 57 5.16 -9.91 12.80
CA LEU A 57 5.08 -8.80 13.76
C LEU A 57 3.84 -7.95 13.44
N CYS A 58 2.88 -7.95 14.36
CA CYS A 58 1.64 -7.18 14.27
C CYS A 58 1.73 -5.95 15.17
N ILE A 59 1.54 -4.74 14.63
CA ILE A 59 1.77 -3.49 15.35
C ILE A 59 0.57 -2.56 15.18
N GLN A 60 -0.01 -2.10 16.29
CA GLN A 60 -0.98 -1.02 16.25
C GLN A 60 -0.26 0.31 16.04
N SER A 61 -0.63 1.06 15.00
CA SER A 61 0.03 2.33 14.67
C SER A 61 -0.83 3.20 13.77
N ASP A 62 -0.89 4.49 14.08
CA ASP A 62 -1.41 5.49 13.16
C ASP A 62 -0.35 5.84 12.12
N ALA A 63 -0.64 5.57 10.86
CA ALA A 63 0.28 5.84 9.76
C ALA A 63 0.50 7.35 9.51
N ALA A 64 -0.42 8.21 9.92
CA ALA A 64 -0.29 9.66 9.81
C ALA A 64 0.68 10.26 10.83
N ASP A 65 1.01 9.52 11.91
CA ASP A 65 1.95 9.95 12.94
C ASP A 65 3.39 9.65 12.50
N PHE A 66 4.22 10.69 12.49
CA PHE A 66 5.62 10.61 12.05
C PHE A 66 6.49 9.78 13.00
N GLU A 67 6.37 10.01 14.31
CA GLU A 67 7.16 9.30 15.32
C GLU A 67 6.72 7.84 15.44
N ALA A 68 5.42 7.58 15.33
CA ALA A 68 4.89 6.22 15.30
C ALA A 68 5.46 5.42 14.11
N ALA A 69 5.55 6.02 12.91
CA ALA A 69 6.15 5.36 11.75
C ALA A 69 7.63 5.00 11.98
N HIS A 70 8.42 5.89 12.61
CA HIS A 70 9.81 5.62 12.97
C HIS A 70 9.91 4.50 14.01
N SER A 71 9.05 4.51 15.03
CA SER A 71 8.97 3.45 16.04
C SER A 71 8.66 2.09 15.41
N VAL A 72 7.68 2.03 14.50
CA VAL A 72 7.33 0.80 13.77
C VAL A 72 8.51 0.27 12.98
N VAL A 73 9.17 1.10 12.18
CA VAL A 73 10.33 0.66 11.38
C VAL A 73 11.46 0.17 12.28
N LYS A 74 11.71 0.86 13.40
CA LYS A 74 12.69 0.43 14.39
C LYS A 74 12.36 -0.96 14.95
N GLN A 75 11.10 -1.18 15.38
CA GLN A 75 10.66 -2.49 15.88
C GLN A 75 10.84 -3.60 14.85
N VAL A 76 10.53 -3.33 13.56
CA VAL A 76 10.74 -4.29 12.46
C VAL A 76 12.23 -4.66 12.33
N VAL A 77 13.10 -3.66 12.35
CA VAL A 77 14.55 -3.88 12.23
C VAL A 77 15.11 -4.59 13.46
N ASP A 78 14.68 -4.22 14.65
CA ASP A 78 15.11 -4.88 15.90
C ASP A 78 14.67 -6.35 15.94
N THR A 79 13.49 -6.67 15.42
CA THR A 79 12.92 -8.02 15.43
C THR A 79 13.51 -8.93 14.35
N PHE A 80 13.63 -8.42 13.12
CA PHE A 80 14.02 -9.26 11.96
C PHE A 80 15.45 -9.01 11.48
N GLY A 81 16.15 -7.99 12.00
CA GLY A 81 17.50 -7.61 11.60
C GLY A 81 17.57 -6.88 10.25
N ARG A 82 16.47 -6.79 9.50
CA ARG A 82 16.41 -6.25 8.13
C ARG A 82 15.04 -5.74 7.76
N LEU A 83 14.99 -4.87 6.74
CA LEU A 83 13.76 -4.44 6.06
C LEU A 83 14.03 -4.37 4.55
N ASP A 84 13.48 -5.33 3.79
CA ASP A 84 13.72 -5.44 2.35
C ASP A 84 12.62 -4.82 1.51
N ILE A 85 11.38 -4.87 2.03
CA ILE A 85 10.20 -4.46 1.28
C ILE A 85 9.36 -3.57 2.19
N LEU A 86 9.03 -2.37 1.69
CA LEU A 86 8.05 -1.48 2.31
C LEU A 86 6.84 -1.34 1.40
N VAL A 87 5.66 -1.69 1.90
CA VAL A 87 4.39 -1.47 1.20
C VAL A 87 3.58 -0.42 1.96
N CYS A 88 3.53 0.80 1.42
CA CYS A 88 2.69 1.87 1.93
C CYS A 88 1.27 1.69 1.37
N ASN A 89 0.41 0.97 2.11
CA ASN A 89 -0.93 0.61 1.69
C ASN A 89 -2.03 1.33 2.49
N ALA A 90 -1.75 1.79 3.71
CA ALA A 90 -2.73 2.50 4.53
C ALA A 90 -3.36 3.68 3.76
N GLY A 91 -4.67 3.82 3.87
CA GLY A 91 -5.38 4.90 3.20
C GLY A 91 -6.87 4.90 3.52
N ILE A 92 -7.46 6.08 3.39
CA ILE A 92 -8.89 6.35 3.59
C ILE A 92 -9.46 7.13 2.39
N SER A 93 -10.78 7.12 2.26
CA SER A 93 -11.51 8.09 1.42
C SER A 93 -12.55 8.79 2.26
N GLN A 94 -12.78 10.08 1.94
CA GLN A 94 -13.86 10.89 2.47
C GLN A 94 -14.46 11.67 1.30
N ASP A 95 -15.36 10.97 0.57
CA ASP A 95 -15.87 11.44 -0.72
C ASP A 95 -16.99 12.46 -0.53
N THR A 96 -16.80 13.64 -1.10
CA THR A 96 -17.82 14.71 -1.15
C THR A 96 -17.46 15.72 -2.23
N LEU A 97 -18.47 16.41 -2.79
CA LEU A 97 -18.21 17.49 -3.76
C LEU A 97 -17.41 18.63 -3.10
N LEU A 98 -16.47 19.21 -3.82
CA LEU A 98 -15.54 20.23 -3.31
C LEU A 98 -16.27 21.36 -2.54
N MET A 99 -17.40 21.85 -3.06
CA MET A 99 -18.17 22.91 -2.41
C MET A 99 -18.78 22.55 -1.05
N ARG A 100 -18.81 21.25 -0.69
CA ARG A 100 -19.31 20.73 0.58
C ARG A 100 -18.20 20.11 1.44
N MET A 101 -16.99 19.99 0.90
CA MET A 101 -15.84 19.43 1.61
C MET A 101 -15.39 20.43 2.67
N ASN A 102 -15.24 19.98 3.91
CA ASN A 102 -14.64 20.77 4.97
C ASN A 102 -13.11 20.51 5.03
N GLU A 103 -12.40 21.41 5.73
CA GLU A 103 -10.94 21.36 5.86
C GLU A 103 -10.47 20.04 6.51
N GLN A 104 -11.17 19.55 7.52
CA GLN A 104 -10.84 18.30 8.19
C GLN A 104 -10.88 17.08 7.26
N GLN A 105 -11.88 17.01 6.38
CA GLN A 105 -11.99 15.93 5.37
C GLN A 105 -10.84 15.99 4.36
N TRP A 106 -10.36 17.18 4.04
CA TRP A 106 -9.18 17.36 3.21
C TRP A 106 -7.92 16.91 3.94
N ASP A 107 -7.69 17.42 5.14
CA ASP A 107 -6.49 17.16 5.93
C ASP A 107 -6.36 15.69 6.32
N ASP A 108 -7.43 15.05 6.76
CA ASP A 108 -7.44 13.63 7.11
C ASP A 108 -6.97 12.77 5.94
N VAL A 109 -7.54 13.01 4.75
CA VAL A 109 -7.20 12.23 3.56
C VAL A 109 -5.75 12.47 3.13
N LEU A 110 -5.27 13.71 3.16
CA LEU A 110 -3.88 14.03 2.84
C LEU A 110 -2.90 13.43 3.87
N ASN A 111 -3.23 13.53 5.15
CA ASN A 111 -2.40 13.01 6.24
C ASN A 111 -2.30 11.48 6.20
N VAL A 112 -3.43 10.79 6.07
CA VAL A 112 -3.44 9.34 6.09
C VAL A 112 -2.90 8.76 4.79
N ASN A 113 -3.22 9.33 3.61
CA ASN A 113 -2.83 8.75 2.34
C ASN A 113 -1.43 9.16 1.87
N LEU A 114 -1.10 10.47 1.93
CA LEU A 114 0.13 10.99 1.34
C LEU A 114 1.23 11.17 2.39
N LYS A 115 0.93 11.84 3.50
CA LYS A 115 1.93 12.07 4.55
C LYS A 115 2.42 10.74 5.15
N SER A 116 1.55 9.74 5.29
CA SER A 116 1.96 8.41 5.76
C SER A 116 3.03 7.77 4.86
N VAL A 117 2.91 7.91 3.53
CA VAL A 117 3.93 7.42 2.59
C VAL A 117 5.27 8.10 2.85
N PHE A 118 5.26 9.42 3.04
CA PHE A 118 6.46 10.15 3.43
C PHE A 118 7.03 9.62 4.76
N ASN A 119 6.21 9.49 5.80
CA ASN A 119 6.64 9.04 7.12
C ASN A 119 7.37 7.70 7.08
N TYR A 120 6.74 6.68 6.46
CA TYR A 120 7.30 5.34 6.39
C TYR A 120 8.52 5.26 5.44
N CYS A 121 8.49 5.96 4.31
CA CYS A 121 9.66 6.02 3.43
C CYS A 121 10.84 6.71 4.11
N HIS A 122 10.61 7.81 4.84
CA HIS A 122 11.64 8.51 5.60
C HIS A 122 12.25 7.61 6.67
N ALA A 123 11.43 6.89 7.43
CA ALA A 123 11.89 5.97 8.46
C ALA A 123 12.66 4.76 7.90
N ALA A 124 12.22 4.19 6.77
CA ALA A 124 12.80 2.98 6.18
C ALA A 124 14.09 3.24 5.39
N THR A 125 14.20 4.41 4.74
CA THR A 125 15.31 4.75 3.84
C THR A 125 16.69 4.56 4.47
N PRO A 126 17.00 5.02 5.70
CA PRO A 126 18.32 4.83 6.30
C PRO A 126 18.71 3.36 6.43
N GLN A 127 17.77 2.49 6.79
CA GLN A 127 18.02 1.06 6.90
C GLN A 127 18.26 0.43 5.54
N MET A 128 17.42 0.70 4.55
CA MET A 128 17.57 0.18 3.18
C MET A 128 18.88 0.67 2.53
N MET A 129 19.28 1.91 2.78
CA MET A 129 20.56 2.45 2.30
C MET A 129 21.76 1.72 2.91
N ARG A 130 21.74 1.38 4.20
CA ARG A 130 22.79 0.57 4.85
C ARG A 130 22.86 -0.83 4.25
N GLN A 131 21.72 -1.44 3.95
CA GLN A 131 21.60 -2.77 3.31
C GLN A 131 22.01 -2.75 1.83
N ARG A 132 22.05 -1.57 1.18
CA ARG A 132 22.26 -1.38 -0.26
C ARG A 132 21.27 -2.16 -1.10
N GLY A 133 20.01 -2.14 -0.72
CA GLY A 133 18.93 -2.81 -1.42
C GLY A 133 17.59 -2.63 -0.73
N GLY A 134 16.53 -2.65 -1.51
CA GLY A 134 15.17 -2.56 -1.03
C GLY A 134 14.15 -2.36 -2.15
N SER A 135 12.89 -2.61 -1.84
CA SER A 135 11.76 -2.31 -2.72
C SER A 135 10.68 -1.54 -1.94
N ILE A 136 10.39 -0.33 -2.38
CA ILE A 136 9.32 0.51 -1.86
C ILE A 136 8.15 0.47 -2.83
N ILE A 137 6.97 0.14 -2.34
CA ILE A 137 5.74 0.01 -3.12
C ILE A 137 4.67 0.86 -2.45
N ALA A 138 4.12 1.86 -3.17
CA ALA A 138 3.08 2.72 -2.63
C ALA A 138 1.76 2.53 -3.38
N MET A 139 0.64 2.43 -2.61
CA MET A 139 -0.69 2.30 -3.19
C MET A 139 -1.23 3.67 -3.60
N SER A 140 -1.17 3.96 -4.91
CA SER A 140 -1.90 5.05 -5.54
C SER A 140 -3.34 4.62 -5.89
N SER A 141 -3.91 5.11 -6.97
CA SER A 141 -5.22 4.75 -7.51
C SER A 141 -5.32 5.24 -8.95
N VAL A 142 -6.20 4.64 -9.75
CA VAL A 142 -6.63 5.23 -11.04
C VAL A 142 -7.21 6.64 -10.85
N VAL A 143 -7.82 6.93 -9.71
CA VAL A 143 -8.31 8.26 -9.35
C VAL A 143 -7.18 9.28 -9.20
N GLY A 144 -5.99 8.84 -8.78
CA GLY A 144 -4.79 9.69 -8.76
C GLY A 144 -4.21 9.98 -10.16
N ILE A 145 -4.62 9.22 -11.18
CA ILE A 145 -4.20 9.41 -12.57
C ILE A 145 -5.23 10.25 -13.32
N GLY A 146 -6.52 9.87 -13.27
CA GLY A 146 -7.57 10.45 -14.08
C GLY A 146 -8.50 11.44 -13.35
N GLY A 147 -8.44 11.46 -12.00
CA GLY A 147 -9.41 12.19 -11.18
C GLY A 147 -10.75 11.47 -11.08
N ASN A 148 -11.61 11.93 -10.16
CA ASN A 148 -13.01 11.52 -10.05
C ASN A 148 -13.82 12.62 -9.35
N ALA A 149 -15.04 12.85 -9.82
CA ALA A 149 -15.95 13.83 -9.19
C ALA A 149 -16.25 13.41 -7.73
N GLY A 150 -16.19 14.36 -6.80
CA GLY A 150 -16.41 14.13 -5.39
C GLY A 150 -15.19 13.55 -4.63
N GLN A 151 -14.04 13.42 -5.29
CA GLN A 151 -12.82 12.84 -4.72
C GLN A 151 -11.60 13.74 -4.87
N THR A 152 -11.76 15.07 -4.80
CA THR A 152 -10.64 16.00 -5.01
C THR A 152 -9.51 15.82 -4.01
N ASN A 153 -9.81 15.60 -2.72
CA ASN A 153 -8.84 15.27 -1.68
C ASN A 153 -8.13 13.92 -1.96
N TYR A 154 -8.90 12.89 -2.26
CA TYR A 154 -8.38 11.56 -2.55
C TYR A 154 -7.52 11.58 -3.83
N ALA A 155 -8.01 12.19 -4.92
CA ALA A 155 -7.26 12.36 -6.17
C ALA A 155 -5.93 13.08 -5.94
N ALA A 156 -5.95 14.20 -5.20
CA ALA A 156 -4.74 14.95 -4.86
C ALA A 156 -3.74 14.10 -4.06
N SER A 157 -4.21 13.36 -3.05
CA SER A 157 -3.36 12.48 -2.25
C SER A 157 -2.71 11.38 -3.10
N LYS A 158 -3.49 10.71 -3.97
CA LYS A 158 -3.01 9.60 -4.80
C LYS A 158 -2.14 10.05 -5.97
N ALA A 159 -2.39 11.23 -6.53
CA ALA A 159 -1.50 11.89 -7.49
C ALA A 159 -0.17 12.32 -6.83
N GLY A 160 -0.22 12.85 -5.61
CA GLY A 160 0.96 13.20 -4.82
C GLY A 160 1.88 12.00 -4.59
N ILE A 161 1.33 10.80 -4.31
CA ILE A 161 2.11 9.56 -4.20
C ILE A 161 2.88 9.27 -5.49
N ILE A 162 2.27 9.48 -6.66
CA ILE A 162 2.93 9.24 -7.96
C ILE A 162 4.16 10.14 -8.11
N GLY A 163 4.00 11.44 -7.83
CA GLY A 163 5.11 12.39 -7.86
C GLY A 163 6.21 12.06 -6.86
N PHE A 164 5.84 11.73 -5.63
CA PHE A 164 6.74 11.33 -4.55
C PHE A 164 7.58 10.11 -4.95
N ILE A 165 6.96 9.04 -5.42
CA ILE A 165 7.64 7.79 -5.81
C ILE A 165 8.59 8.00 -6.99
N LYS A 166 8.21 8.80 -7.98
CA LYS A 166 9.09 9.14 -9.10
C LYS A 166 10.35 9.90 -8.66
N SER A 167 10.24 10.80 -7.69
CA SER A 167 11.38 11.51 -7.13
C SER A 167 12.25 10.58 -6.28
N LEU A 168 11.62 9.82 -5.36
CA LEU A 168 12.31 8.88 -4.48
C LEU A 168 13.10 7.82 -5.25
N SER A 169 12.57 7.35 -6.37
CA SER A 169 13.25 6.36 -7.22
C SER A 169 14.57 6.88 -7.78
N LYS A 170 14.66 8.17 -8.09
CA LYS A 170 15.89 8.82 -8.58
C LYS A 170 16.91 9.03 -7.46
N GLU A 171 16.45 9.38 -6.27
CA GLU A 171 17.32 9.59 -5.10
C GLU A 171 17.97 8.29 -4.63
N LEU A 172 17.21 7.19 -4.64
CA LEU A 172 17.64 5.93 -4.04
C LEU A 172 18.22 4.90 -5.03
N GLY A 173 18.13 5.15 -6.33
CA GLY A 173 18.56 4.21 -7.37
C GLY A 173 20.03 3.81 -7.26
N SER A 174 20.93 4.75 -6.92
CA SER A 174 22.37 4.49 -6.71
C SER A 174 22.68 3.56 -5.52
N ARG A 175 21.68 3.33 -4.66
CA ARG A 175 21.75 2.41 -3.52
C ARG A 175 21.06 1.08 -3.78
N ASN A 176 20.68 0.81 -5.03
CA ASN A 176 19.94 -0.40 -5.43
C ASN A 176 18.58 -0.53 -4.70
N ILE A 177 17.94 0.60 -4.40
CA ILE A 177 16.60 0.67 -3.82
C ILE A 177 15.64 1.11 -4.91
N ARG A 178 14.63 0.30 -5.18
CA ARG A 178 13.60 0.58 -6.17
C ARG A 178 12.36 1.17 -5.48
N ALA A 179 11.71 2.12 -6.11
CA ALA A 179 10.47 2.71 -5.63
C ALA A 179 9.45 2.75 -6.77
N ASN A 180 8.28 2.14 -6.58
CA ASN A 180 7.22 2.07 -7.58
C ASN A 180 5.85 2.31 -6.93
N ALA A 181 4.88 2.72 -7.73
CA ALA A 181 3.49 2.84 -7.32
C ALA A 181 2.62 1.79 -8.02
N ILE A 182 1.60 1.30 -7.34
CA ILE A 182 0.51 0.54 -7.94
C ILE A 182 -0.71 1.45 -7.93
N ALA A 183 -1.44 1.51 -9.04
CA ALA A 183 -2.69 2.26 -9.18
C ALA A 183 -3.86 1.27 -9.40
N PRO A 184 -4.47 0.75 -8.32
CA PRO A 184 -5.65 -0.10 -8.44
C PRO A 184 -6.82 0.68 -9.03
N GLY A 185 -7.62 -0.02 -9.84
CA GLY A 185 -8.94 0.43 -10.25
C GLY A 185 -10.00 0.05 -9.23
N PHE A 186 -11.16 -0.37 -9.72
CA PHE A 186 -12.26 -0.82 -8.89
C PHE A 186 -12.01 -2.27 -8.41
N ILE A 187 -11.54 -2.39 -7.17
CA ILE A 187 -11.16 -3.67 -6.56
C ILE A 187 -12.22 -4.09 -5.53
N LEU A 188 -12.60 -5.35 -5.56
CA LEU A 188 -13.55 -5.94 -4.61
C LEU A 188 -12.91 -6.00 -3.22
N THR A 189 -13.37 -5.11 -2.34
CA THR A 189 -12.97 -4.98 -0.94
C THR A 189 -14.21 -4.60 -0.12
N ASP A 190 -14.14 -4.65 1.20
CA ASP A 190 -15.26 -4.24 2.07
C ASP A 190 -15.76 -2.83 1.73
N MET A 191 -14.85 -1.92 1.38
CA MET A 191 -15.19 -0.54 0.98
C MET A 191 -16.06 -0.53 -0.29
N THR A 192 -15.78 -1.36 -1.28
CA THR A 192 -16.54 -1.44 -2.53
C THR A 192 -17.80 -2.30 -2.40
N LEU A 193 -17.76 -3.29 -1.50
CA LEU A 193 -18.96 -4.11 -1.18
C LEU A 193 -20.01 -3.30 -0.43
N ALA A 194 -19.63 -2.28 0.34
CA ALA A 194 -20.54 -1.38 1.02
C ALA A 194 -21.33 -0.45 0.07
N LEU A 195 -20.91 -0.33 -1.20
CA LEU A 195 -21.65 0.45 -2.20
C LEU A 195 -22.96 -0.24 -2.61
N PRO A 196 -24.02 0.52 -2.91
CA PRO A 196 -25.26 -0.02 -3.45
C PRO A 196 -25.01 -0.84 -4.73
N GLU A 197 -25.78 -1.91 -4.91
CA GLU A 197 -25.60 -2.85 -6.01
C GLU A 197 -25.72 -2.19 -7.39
N ASN A 198 -26.68 -1.26 -7.55
CA ASN A 198 -26.82 -0.48 -8.77
C ASN A 198 -25.58 0.38 -9.07
N THR A 199 -24.97 1.00 -8.05
CA THR A 199 -23.74 1.76 -8.21
C THR A 199 -22.58 0.87 -8.66
N ARG A 200 -22.44 -0.32 -8.05
CA ARG A 200 -21.42 -1.29 -8.46
C ARG A 200 -21.64 -1.76 -9.90
N ALA A 201 -22.89 -2.03 -10.30
CA ALA A 201 -23.22 -2.43 -11.65
C ALA A 201 -22.84 -1.36 -12.69
N GLU A 202 -23.10 -0.07 -12.41
CA GLU A 202 -22.70 1.03 -13.29
C GLU A 202 -21.16 1.15 -13.37
N MET A 203 -20.43 1.01 -12.25
CA MET A 203 -18.98 1.03 -12.26
C MET A 203 -18.39 -0.12 -13.08
N ILE A 204 -18.97 -1.33 -13.00
CA ILE A 204 -18.54 -2.49 -13.78
C ILE A 204 -18.71 -2.24 -15.29
N LYS A 205 -19.76 -1.52 -15.70
CA LYS A 205 -19.96 -1.17 -17.11
C LYS A 205 -18.85 -0.30 -17.68
N MET A 206 -18.22 0.55 -16.85
CA MET A 206 -17.10 1.41 -17.24
C MET A 206 -15.78 0.65 -17.35
N ILE A 207 -15.69 -0.59 -16.82
CA ILE A 207 -14.49 -1.41 -16.88
C ILE A 207 -14.53 -2.26 -18.16
N PRO A 208 -13.57 -2.13 -19.09
CA PRO A 208 -13.53 -2.94 -20.30
C PRO A 208 -13.53 -4.46 -20.03
N MET A 209 -12.85 -4.93 -18.97
CA MET A 209 -12.85 -6.33 -18.56
C MET A 209 -14.17 -6.78 -17.91
N ARG A 210 -15.19 -5.90 -17.77
CA ARG A 210 -16.54 -6.19 -17.30
C ARG A 210 -16.64 -6.91 -15.96
N ARG A 211 -15.68 -6.71 -15.08
CA ARG A 211 -15.68 -7.18 -13.69
C ARG A 211 -14.84 -6.27 -12.80
N CYS A 212 -15.10 -6.33 -11.52
CA CYS A 212 -14.16 -5.77 -10.53
C CYS A 212 -12.87 -6.59 -10.53
N GLY A 213 -11.77 -5.94 -10.16
CA GLY A 213 -10.55 -6.66 -9.80
C GLY A 213 -10.66 -7.27 -8.41
N GLU A 214 -9.84 -8.26 -8.13
CA GLU A 214 -9.69 -8.86 -6.81
C GLU A 214 -8.45 -8.33 -6.10
N ALA A 215 -8.46 -8.27 -4.76
CA ALA A 215 -7.29 -7.88 -3.97
C ALA A 215 -6.05 -8.76 -4.28
N ALA A 216 -6.27 -10.03 -4.59
CA ALA A 216 -5.23 -10.98 -5.01
C ALA A 216 -4.55 -10.58 -6.33
N GLU A 217 -5.26 -9.90 -7.26
CA GLU A 217 -4.65 -9.43 -8.51
C GLU A 217 -3.69 -8.27 -8.26
N VAL A 218 -4.02 -7.38 -7.33
CA VAL A 218 -3.13 -6.31 -6.88
C VAL A 218 -1.93 -6.89 -6.14
N ALA A 219 -2.15 -7.88 -5.27
CA ALA A 219 -1.10 -8.56 -4.52
C ALA A 219 -0.06 -9.24 -5.44
N LYS A 220 -0.47 -9.80 -6.57
CA LYS A 220 0.44 -10.39 -7.58
C LYS A 220 1.38 -9.35 -8.18
N VAL A 221 0.89 -8.14 -8.46
CA VAL A 221 1.72 -7.04 -8.94
C VAL A 221 2.66 -6.54 -7.84
N ALA A 222 2.18 -6.47 -6.59
CA ALA A 222 3.04 -6.14 -5.46
C ALA A 222 4.14 -7.19 -5.25
N LEU A 223 3.85 -8.49 -5.44
CA LEU A 223 4.84 -9.57 -5.40
C LEU A 223 5.89 -9.42 -6.51
N PHE A 224 5.47 -9.12 -7.74
CA PHE A 224 6.40 -8.82 -8.84
C PHE A 224 7.33 -7.67 -8.46
N LEU A 225 6.79 -6.55 -7.98
CA LEU A 225 7.59 -5.38 -7.60
C LEU A 225 8.49 -5.63 -6.37
N ALA A 226 8.13 -6.53 -5.47
CA ALA A 226 8.93 -6.92 -4.31
C ALA A 226 10.08 -7.87 -4.67
N SER A 227 9.96 -8.59 -5.78
CA SER A 227 10.89 -9.66 -6.19
C SER A 227 11.97 -9.16 -7.14
N ASP A 228 12.95 -10.03 -7.41
CA ASP A 228 14.05 -9.76 -8.33
C ASP A 228 13.59 -9.77 -9.80
N LEU A 229 12.37 -10.25 -10.10
CA LEU A 229 11.75 -10.13 -11.44
C LEU A 229 11.59 -8.68 -11.90
N SER A 230 11.54 -7.74 -10.97
CA SER A 230 11.45 -6.31 -11.25
C SER A 230 12.76 -5.54 -10.96
N SER A 231 13.91 -6.22 -11.05
CA SER A 231 15.22 -5.66 -10.66
C SER A 231 15.59 -4.36 -11.40
N TYR A 232 15.04 -4.13 -12.60
CA TYR A 232 15.27 -2.90 -13.39
C TYR A 232 14.01 -2.02 -13.50
N VAL A 233 12.99 -2.27 -12.65
CA VAL A 233 11.73 -1.51 -12.64
C VAL A 233 11.73 -0.56 -11.44
N SER A 234 11.89 0.74 -11.69
CA SER A 234 11.86 1.79 -10.66
C SER A 234 11.24 3.07 -11.21
N GLY A 235 10.53 3.83 -10.39
CA GLY A 235 9.82 5.05 -10.76
C GLY A 235 8.54 4.83 -11.57
N GLN A 236 8.04 3.60 -11.65
CA GLN A 236 6.88 3.25 -12.46
C GLN A 236 5.57 3.35 -11.67
N VAL A 237 4.48 3.58 -12.42
CA VAL A 237 3.10 3.49 -11.92
C VAL A 237 2.43 2.37 -12.69
N ILE A 238 2.11 1.27 -12.01
CA ILE A 238 1.48 0.11 -12.64
C ILE A 238 -0.01 0.10 -12.30
N SER A 239 -0.83 0.31 -13.31
CA SER A 239 -2.29 0.23 -13.16
C SER A 239 -2.75 -1.23 -13.11
N VAL A 240 -3.63 -1.54 -12.13
CA VAL A 240 -4.30 -2.84 -11.99
C VAL A 240 -5.80 -2.55 -11.99
N ASN A 241 -6.39 -2.35 -13.19
CA ASN A 241 -7.66 -1.66 -13.33
C ASN A 241 -8.61 -2.24 -14.39
N GLY A 242 -8.28 -3.37 -15.01
CA GLY A 242 -9.12 -3.96 -16.06
C GLY A 242 -9.28 -3.06 -17.30
N ALA A 243 -8.26 -2.24 -17.60
CA ALA A 243 -8.25 -1.22 -18.66
C ALA A 243 -9.21 -0.04 -18.41
N MET A 244 -9.66 0.17 -17.20
CA MET A 244 -10.39 1.37 -16.77
C MET A 244 -9.42 2.56 -16.90
N GLY A 245 -9.67 3.46 -17.86
CA GLY A 245 -8.83 4.60 -18.22
C GLY A 245 -9.17 5.85 -17.45
#